data_a9c8be4013b006b38bab75dddce622fb
#
_entry.id   a9c8be4013b006b38bab75dddce622fb
#
_cell.length_a   1.000
_cell.length_b   1.000
_cell.length_c   1.000
_cell.angle_alpha   90.00
_cell.angle_beta   90.00
_cell.angle_gamma   90.00
#
_symmetry.space_group_name_H-M   'P 1'
#
loop_
_entity.id
_entity.type
_entity.pdbx_description
1 polymer ?
#
loop_
_entity_poly.entity_id
_entity_poly.type
_entity_poly.pdbx_seq_one_letter_code
_entity_poly.pdbx_strand_id
1 'polypeptide(L)'
;MIDTNYPIGALSILLDRGCLTERYYPLIPCRDALLTNLPLLGCRTKNDAAELSDETLLGIGLPDRATAKLLRRFFTLYDTDPKKFREIERITADPAERTAFRELYHLPGVRAIRAGLYCRAGYDTLRKIADAAPEEIIKRSALVIQADHLSCAVPLPKEARTHVAVARAFLWDAEQP
;
A
#
# COMPACT_ATOMS: atom_id res chain seq x y z
N MET A 1 -3.40 15.76 -2.44
CA MET A 1 -2.94 14.87 -1.34
C MET A 1 -3.47 13.50 -1.66
N ILE A 2 -2.65 12.45 -1.56
CA ILE A 2 -3.09 11.07 -1.81
C ILE A 2 -4.05 10.66 -0.69
N ASP A 3 -5.22 10.14 -1.08
CA ASP A 3 -6.16 9.58 -0.12
C ASP A 3 -5.76 8.14 0.21
N THR A 4 -5.44 7.88 1.47
CA THR A 4 -5.13 6.53 1.97
C THR A 4 -6.37 5.76 2.42
N ASN A 5 -7.54 6.39 2.34
CA ASN A 5 -8.84 5.77 2.62
C ASN A 5 -9.35 5.01 1.38
N TYR A 6 -8.65 3.94 1.01
CA TYR A 6 -8.94 3.18 -0.20
C TYR A 6 -10.33 2.51 -0.17
N PRO A 7 -10.95 2.30 -1.35
CA PRO A 7 -12.23 1.60 -1.47
C PRO A 7 -12.14 0.13 -1.06
N ILE A 8 -13.26 -0.44 -0.61
CA ILE A 8 -13.35 -1.86 -0.21
C ILE A 8 -12.91 -2.80 -1.33
N GLY A 9 -13.19 -2.46 -2.60
CA GLY A 9 -12.75 -3.25 -3.75
C GLY A 9 -11.23 -3.51 -3.79
N ALA A 10 -10.42 -2.59 -3.26
CA ALA A 10 -8.96 -2.73 -3.18
C ALA A 10 -8.50 -3.91 -2.28
N LEU A 11 -9.37 -4.44 -1.40
CA LEU A 11 -9.07 -5.65 -0.63
C LEU A 11 -8.80 -6.85 -1.53
N SER A 12 -9.33 -6.86 -2.76
CA SER A 12 -9.07 -7.92 -3.75
C SER A 12 -7.58 -8.08 -4.09
N ILE A 13 -6.82 -6.99 -4.06
CA ILE A 13 -5.38 -6.97 -4.35
C ILE A 13 -4.51 -6.87 -3.08
N LEU A 14 -5.02 -6.26 -2.02
CA LEU A 14 -4.26 -6.09 -0.77
C LEU A 14 -4.24 -7.36 0.09
N LEU A 15 -5.31 -8.17 0.09
CA LEU A 15 -5.40 -9.43 0.83
C LEU A 15 -4.83 -10.58 -0.01
N ASP A 16 -3.53 -10.50 -0.32
CA ASP A 16 -2.77 -11.48 -1.10
C ASP A 16 -1.47 -11.87 -0.40
N ARG A 17 -1.11 -13.16 -0.47
CA ARG A 17 0.13 -13.68 0.16
C ARG A 17 1.40 -13.01 -0.38
N GLY A 18 1.38 -12.61 -1.64
CA GLY A 18 2.50 -11.92 -2.28
C GLY A 18 2.79 -10.54 -1.69
N CYS A 19 1.80 -9.92 -1.05
CA CYS A 19 1.88 -8.57 -0.50
C CYS A 19 1.92 -8.56 1.04
N LEU A 20 1.18 -9.46 1.69
CA LEU A 20 1.00 -9.46 3.14
C LEU A 20 2.17 -10.09 3.89
N THR A 21 2.39 -9.62 5.12
CA THR A 21 3.18 -10.36 6.11
C THR A 21 2.35 -11.50 6.71
N GLU A 22 3.01 -12.55 7.21
CA GLU A 22 2.37 -13.76 7.76
C GLU A 22 1.34 -13.45 8.85
N ARG A 23 1.55 -12.38 9.60
CA ARG A 23 0.62 -11.92 10.63
C ARG A 23 -0.80 -11.72 10.11
N TYR A 24 -0.97 -11.30 8.86
CA TYR A 24 -2.27 -10.98 8.25
C TYR A 24 -2.81 -12.11 7.37
N TYR A 25 -2.12 -13.25 7.25
CA TYR A 25 -2.61 -14.39 6.48
C TYR A 25 -3.98 -14.92 6.91
N PRO A 26 -4.38 -14.85 8.21
CA PRO A 26 -5.73 -15.24 8.62
C PRO A 26 -6.87 -14.44 7.96
N LEU A 27 -6.58 -13.26 7.38
CA LEU A 27 -7.57 -12.46 6.67
C LEU A 27 -7.81 -12.93 5.24
N ILE A 28 -6.88 -13.67 4.63
CA ILE A 28 -6.97 -14.10 3.22
C ILE A 28 -8.20 -14.96 2.95
N PRO A 29 -8.54 -15.98 3.79
CA PRO A 29 -9.77 -16.75 3.61
C PRO A 29 -11.05 -15.92 3.74
N CYS A 30 -11.00 -14.78 4.43
CA CYS A 30 -12.15 -13.90 4.63
C CYS A 30 -12.37 -12.92 3.47
N ARG A 31 -11.43 -12.82 2.52
CA ARG A 31 -11.41 -11.81 1.46
C ARG A 31 -12.74 -11.75 0.69
N ASP A 32 -13.22 -12.88 0.21
CA ASP A 32 -14.41 -12.93 -0.65
C ASP A 32 -15.68 -12.55 0.15
N ALA A 33 -15.78 -12.98 1.40
CA ALA A 33 -16.86 -12.57 2.30
C ALA A 33 -16.83 -11.05 2.59
N LEU A 34 -15.64 -10.48 2.80
CA LEU A 34 -15.47 -9.03 3.01
C LEU A 34 -15.87 -8.24 1.76
N LEU A 35 -15.39 -8.65 0.57
CA LEU A 35 -15.72 -8.00 -0.70
C LEU A 35 -17.21 -8.05 -1.04
N THR A 36 -17.89 -9.14 -0.66
CA THR A 36 -19.32 -9.31 -0.92
C THR A 36 -20.17 -8.55 0.09
N ASN A 37 -19.87 -8.69 1.38
CA ASN A 37 -20.78 -8.27 2.45
C ASN A 37 -20.57 -6.84 2.95
N LEU A 38 -19.34 -6.30 2.92
CA LEU A 38 -19.10 -4.92 3.34
C LEU A 38 -19.87 -3.90 2.50
N PRO A 39 -19.92 -3.99 1.15
CA PRO A 39 -20.74 -3.09 0.33
C PRO A 39 -22.24 -3.19 0.63
N LEU A 40 -22.75 -4.40 0.96
CA LEU A 40 -24.16 -4.58 1.34
C LEU A 40 -24.51 -3.87 2.67
N LEU A 41 -23.53 -3.67 3.54
CA LEU A 41 -23.68 -2.86 4.77
C LEU A 41 -23.47 -1.35 4.53
N GLY A 42 -23.27 -0.93 3.28
CA GLY A 42 -23.05 0.47 2.93
C GLY A 42 -21.60 0.94 3.07
N CYS A 43 -20.66 0.04 3.42
CA CYS A 43 -19.24 0.38 3.51
C CYS A 43 -18.66 0.54 2.10
N ARG A 44 -18.16 1.72 1.79
CA ARG A 44 -17.50 2.03 0.51
C ARG A 44 -15.99 2.03 0.64
N THR A 45 -15.48 2.40 1.82
CA THR A 45 -14.05 2.56 2.10
C THR A 45 -13.63 1.75 3.32
N LYS A 46 -12.30 1.63 3.51
CA LYS A 46 -11.74 0.97 4.70
C LYS A 46 -12.16 1.65 6.00
N ASN A 47 -12.32 2.98 6.00
CA ASN A 47 -12.70 3.70 7.21
C ASN A 47 -14.14 3.37 7.63
N ASP A 48 -15.07 3.26 6.67
CA ASP A 48 -16.45 2.82 6.95
C ASP A 48 -16.44 1.43 7.61
N ALA A 49 -15.63 0.52 7.06
CA ALA A 49 -15.53 -0.84 7.57
C ALA A 49 -14.81 -0.94 8.94
N ALA A 50 -13.86 -0.04 9.21
CA ALA A 50 -13.13 0.00 10.47
C ALA A 50 -14.03 0.37 11.67
N GLU A 51 -15.12 1.09 11.43
CA GLU A 51 -16.09 1.52 12.46
C GLU A 51 -17.14 0.45 12.80
N LEU A 52 -17.21 -0.65 12.04
CA LEU A 52 -18.18 -1.72 12.31
C LEU A 52 -17.86 -2.42 13.65
N SER A 53 -18.92 -2.83 14.36
CA SER A 53 -18.81 -3.62 15.60
C SER A 53 -18.21 -5.01 15.33
N ASP A 54 -17.69 -5.66 16.38
CA ASP A 54 -17.21 -7.05 16.28
C ASP A 54 -18.37 -7.99 15.89
N GLU A 55 -19.56 -7.77 16.45
CA GLU A 55 -20.76 -8.57 16.15
C GLU A 55 -21.13 -8.46 14.66
N THR A 56 -21.07 -7.27 14.10
CA THR A 56 -21.34 -7.05 12.67
C THR A 56 -20.30 -7.76 11.81
N LEU A 57 -19.01 -7.62 12.15
CA LEU A 57 -17.92 -8.28 11.41
C LEU A 57 -18.00 -9.81 11.47
N LEU A 58 -18.40 -10.39 12.61
CA LEU A 58 -18.67 -11.82 12.72
C LEU A 58 -19.86 -12.24 11.86
N GLY A 59 -20.92 -11.42 11.85
CA GLY A 59 -22.13 -11.65 11.05
C GLY A 59 -21.88 -11.68 9.54
N ILE A 60 -20.84 -11.03 9.05
CA ILE A 60 -20.49 -11.02 7.62
C ILE A 60 -19.44 -12.08 7.22
N GLY A 61 -19.09 -12.99 8.14
CA GLY A 61 -18.27 -14.15 7.82
C GLY A 61 -16.86 -14.18 8.37
N LEU A 62 -16.50 -13.27 9.31
CA LEU A 62 -15.25 -13.43 10.05
C LEU A 62 -15.39 -14.55 11.09
N PRO A 63 -14.37 -15.41 11.26
CA PRO A 63 -14.48 -16.61 12.10
C PRO A 63 -14.54 -16.30 13.59
N ASP A 64 -13.89 -15.23 14.05
CA ASP A 64 -13.78 -14.90 15.46
C ASP A 64 -13.40 -13.42 15.71
N ARG A 65 -13.48 -12.98 16.97
CA ARG A 65 -13.13 -11.61 17.39
C ARG A 65 -11.65 -11.29 17.20
N ALA A 66 -10.75 -12.28 17.25
CA ALA A 66 -9.34 -12.05 17.02
C ALA A 66 -9.10 -11.64 15.56
N THR A 67 -9.79 -12.29 14.63
CA THR A 67 -9.77 -11.95 13.20
C THR A 67 -10.40 -10.57 12.95
N ALA A 68 -11.49 -10.21 13.63
CA ALA A 68 -12.07 -8.87 13.55
C ALA A 68 -11.09 -7.78 14.02
N LYS A 69 -10.40 -8.01 15.14
CA LYS A 69 -9.35 -7.13 15.63
C LYS A 69 -8.15 -7.03 14.67
N LEU A 70 -7.79 -8.14 14.05
CA LEU A 70 -6.72 -8.20 13.04
C LEU A 70 -7.11 -7.39 11.80
N LEU A 71 -8.36 -7.48 11.34
CA LEU A 71 -8.87 -6.70 10.21
C LEU A 71 -8.79 -5.18 10.48
N ARG A 72 -9.17 -4.71 11.68
CA ARG A 72 -9.03 -3.28 12.03
C ARG A 72 -7.57 -2.83 12.02
N ARG A 73 -6.64 -3.65 12.51
CA ARG A 73 -5.21 -3.37 12.41
C ARG A 73 -4.72 -3.35 10.95
N PHE A 74 -5.27 -4.21 10.12
CA PHE A 74 -4.97 -4.23 8.70
C PHE A 74 -5.41 -2.92 8.02
N PHE A 75 -6.58 -2.39 8.34
CA PHE A 75 -7.05 -1.12 7.78
C PHE A 75 -6.14 0.07 8.11
N THR A 76 -5.42 0.03 9.22
CA THR A 76 -4.43 1.07 9.58
C THR A 76 -3.01 0.78 9.08
N LEU A 77 -2.77 -0.40 8.48
CA LEU A 77 -1.42 -0.85 8.11
C LEU A 77 -0.73 0.09 7.11
N TYR A 78 -1.51 0.66 6.21
CA TYR A 78 -1.02 1.53 5.14
C TYR A 78 -1.33 3.00 5.38
N ASP A 79 -1.78 3.37 6.58
CA ASP A 79 -1.93 4.77 6.95
C ASP A 79 -0.55 5.44 7.01
N THR A 80 -0.48 6.59 6.40
CA THR A 80 0.78 7.32 6.35
C THR A 80 0.96 8.18 7.60
N ASP A 81 2.07 7.99 8.32
CA ASP A 81 2.43 8.88 9.42
C ASP A 81 2.78 10.28 8.86
N PRO A 82 2.01 11.34 9.21
CA PRO A 82 2.30 12.69 8.73
C PRO A 82 3.70 13.20 9.10
N LYS A 83 4.31 12.66 10.15
CA LYS A 83 5.66 13.02 10.58
C LYS A 83 6.72 12.66 9.54
N LYS A 84 6.49 11.61 8.73
CA LYS A 84 7.40 11.23 7.66
C LYS A 84 7.66 12.37 6.67
N PHE A 85 6.62 13.15 6.35
CA PHE A 85 6.73 14.21 5.34
C PHE A 85 7.59 15.38 5.79
N ARG A 86 7.74 15.60 7.10
CA ARG A 86 8.59 16.69 7.63
C ARG A 86 10.07 16.50 7.31
N GLU A 87 10.52 15.27 7.10
CA GLU A 87 11.92 15.02 6.75
C GLU A 87 12.24 15.41 5.29
N ILE A 88 11.24 15.38 4.39
CA ILE A 88 11.44 15.65 2.95
C ILE A 88 12.05 17.04 2.73
N GLU A 89 11.61 18.04 3.48
CA GLU A 89 12.12 19.41 3.39
C GLU A 89 13.61 19.52 3.76
N ARG A 90 14.11 18.55 4.54
CA ARG A 90 15.52 18.51 4.98
C ARG A 90 16.39 17.69 4.05
N ILE A 91 15.77 16.76 3.27
CA ILE A 91 16.50 15.80 2.43
C ILE A 91 16.85 16.44 1.08
N THR A 92 15.94 17.20 0.50
CA THR A 92 16.14 17.80 -0.82
C THR A 92 15.58 19.22 -0.89
N ALA A 93 16.32 20.07 -1.60
CA ALA A 93 15.88 21.43 -1.96
C ALA A 93 15.13 21.48 -3.29
N ASP A 94 15.27 20.43 -4.14
CA ASP A 94 14.63 20.38 -5.46
C ASP A 94 13.10 20.20 -5.31
N PRO A 95 12.28 21.13 -5.86
CA PRO A 95 10.84 21.06 -5.80
C PRO A 95 10.25 19.82 -6.50
N ALA A 96 10.84 19.38 -7.61
CA ALA A 96 10.38 18.20 -8.34
C ALA A 96 10.61 16.93 -7.53
N GLU A 97 11.81 16.79 -6.95
CA GLU A 97 12.13 15.67 -6.07
C GLU A 97 11.28 15.66 -4.80
N ARG A 98 10.99 16.83 -4.20
CA ARG A 98 10.06 16.93 -3.07
C ARG A 98 8.67 16.42 -3.42
N THR A 99 8.18 16.76 -4.62
CA THR A 99 6.86 16.32 -5.08
C THR A 99 6.83 14.79 -5.23
N ALA A 100 7.85 14.22 -5.88
CA ALA A 100 7.99 12.77 -6.01
C ALA A 100 8.08 12.06 -4.65
N PHE A 101 8.90 12.57 -3.74
CA PHE A 101 9.05 11.99 -2.40
C PHE A 101 7.74 12.03 -1.61
N ARG A 102 6.97 13.12 -1.71
CA ARG A 102 5.64 13.22 -1.06
C ARG A 102 4.68 12.15 -1.54
N GLU A 103 4.68 11.80 -2.82
CA GLU A 103 3.89 10.68 -3.32
C GLU A 103 4.42 9.33 -2.83
N LEU A 104 5.70 9.06 -3.03
CA LEU A 104 6.32 7.77 -2.73
C LEU A 104 6.33 7.43 -1.23
N TYR A 105 6.34 8.44 -0.37
CA TYR A 105 6.29 8.23 1.09
C TYR A 105 4.95 7.67 1.58
N HIS A 106 3.92 7.63 0.75
CA HIS A 106 2.70 6.88 1.05
C HIS A 106 2.90 5.36 1.00
N LEU A 107 3.94 4.89 0.30
CA LEU A 107 4.25 3.46 0.23
C LEU A 107 4.86 2.96 1.56
N PRO A 108 4.51 1.75 2.00
CA PRO A 108 4.99 1.19 3.26
C PRO A 108 6.52 1.03 3.26
N GLY A 109 7.17 1.50 4.33
CA GLY A 109 8.62 1.39 4.47
C GLY A 109 9.45 2.33 3.59
N VAL A 110 8.84 3.06 2.66
CA VAL A 110 9.57 4.01 1.80
C VAL A 110 9.98 5.25 2.60
N ARG A 111 11.28 5.55 2.54
CA ARG A 111 11.97 6.71 3.07
C ARG A 111 12.93 7.25 2.01
N ALA A 112 13.75 8.24 2.34
CA ALA A 112 14.65 8.96 1.43
C ALA A 112 15.44 8.06 0.48
N ILE A 113 16.10 7.03 0.99
CA ILE A 113 16.93 6.13 0.18
C ILE A 113 16.09 5.40 -0.85
N ARG A 114 14.95 4.83 -0.45
CA ARG A 114 14.08 4.07 -1.35
C ARG A 114 13.35 4.98 -2.33
N ALA A 115 12.89 6.15 -1.89
CA ALA A 115 12.28 7.15 -2.77
C ALA A 115 13.28 7.65 -3.81
N GLY A 116 14.50 7.99 -3.41
CA GLY A 116 15.57 8.41 -4.32
C GLY A 116 15.93 7.33 -5.35
N LEU A 117 16.00 6.06 -4.93
CA LEU A 117 16.22 4.93 -5.84
C LEU A 117 15.09 4.81 -6.87
N TYR A 118 13.83 4.90 -6.43
CA TYR A 118 12.66 4.83 -7.32
C TYR A 118 12.62 5.98 -8.32
N CYS A 119 12.88 7.21 -7.87
CA CYS A 119 12.98 8.37 -8.78
C CYS A 119 14.05 8.16 -9.86
N ARG A 120 15.26 7.70 -9.51
CA ARG A 120 16.34 7.40 -10.45
C ARG A 120 15.99 6.24 -11.40
N ALA A 121 15.21 5.26 -10.92
CA ALA A 121 14.73 4.15 -11.73
C ALA A 121 13.53 4.55 -12.65
N GLY A 122 13.06 5.81 -12.58
CA GLY A 122 11.96 6.32 -13.38
C GLY A 122 10.57 6.18 -12.75
N TYR A 123 10.50 5.83 -11.47
CA TYR A 123 9.26 5.64 -10.70
C TYR A 123 9.06 6.78 -9.69
N ASP A 124 8.84 7.99 -10.17
CA ASP A 124 8.74 9.23 -9.37
C ASP A 124 7.30 9.58 -8.92
N THR A 125 6.31 8.75 -9.30
CA THR A 125 4.90 8.90 -8.90
C THR A 125 4.28 7.57 -8.50
N LEU A 126 3.21 7.62 -7.68
CA LEU A 126 2.42 6.42 -7.36
C LEU A 126 1.81 5.79 -8.61
N ARG A 127 1.41 6.59 -9.61
CA ARG A 127 0.87 6.06 -10.88
C ARG A 127 1.89 5.18 -11.58
N LYS A 128 3.13 5.63 -11.72
CA LYS A 128 4.19 4.83 -12.35
C LYS A 128 4.50 3.54 -11.58
N ILE A 129 4.42 3.57 -10.24
CA ILE A 129 4.54 2.35 -9.43
C ILE A 129 3.33 1.43 -9.66
N ALA A 130 2.10 1.96 -9.65
CA ALA A 130 0.88 1.19 -9.85
C ALA A 130 0.82 0.48 -11.21
N ASP A 131 1.32 1.14 -12.25
CA ASP A 131 1.30 0.64 -13.62
C ASP A 131 2.45 -0.33 -13.93
N ALA A 132 3.46 -0.39 -13.06
CA ALA A 132 4.64 -1.22 -13.26
C ALA A 132 4.39 -2.70 -12.89
N ALA A 133 5.15 -3.61 -13.54
CA ALA A 133 5.33 -4.96 -13.03
C ALA A 133 6.36 -4.94 -11.88
N PRO A 134 6.13 -5.67 -10.78
CA PRO A 134 7.09 -5.72 -9.65
C PRO A 134 8.50 -6.13 -10.07
N GLU A 135 8.61 -7.06 -10.99
CA GLU A 135 9.88 -7.59 -11.52
C GLU A 135 10.65 -6.50 -12.29
N GLU A 136 9.96 -5.60 -12.98
CA GLU A 136 10.57 -4.49 -13.70
C GLU A 136 11.09 -3.41 -12.74
N ILE A 137 10.37 -3.15 -11.64
CA ILE A 137 10.85 -2.26 -10.57
C ILE A 137 12.17 -2.79 -10.00
N ILE A 138 12.23 -4.10 -9.70
CA ILE A 138 13.44 -4.74 -9.16
C ILE A 138 14.60 -4.61 -10.15
N LYS A 139 14.36 -4.95 -11.42
CA LYS A 139 15.37 -4.93 -12.49
C LYS A 139 15.94 -3.53 -12.70
N ARG A 140 15.08 -2.51 -12.85
CA ARG A 140 15.52 -1.12 -13.04
C ARG A 140 16.25 -0.58 -11.82
N SER A 141 15.78 -0.89 -10.61
CA SER A 141 16.46 -0.53 -9.38
C SER A 141 17.87 -1.14 -9.29
N ALA A 142 18.02 -2.39 -9.68
CA ALA A 142 19.34 -3.05 -9.71
C ALA A 142 20.31 -2.36 -10.70
N LEU A 143 19.81 -2.00 -11.88
CA LEU A 143 20.61 -1.27 -12.89
C LEU A 143 21.06 0.10 -12.37
N VAL A 144 20.19 0.85 -11.71
CA VAL A 144 20.53 2.16 -11.12
C VAL A 144 21.56 1.99 -10.01
N ILE A 145 21.39 1.02 -9.12
CA ILE A 145 22.34 0.76 -8.03
C ILE A 145 23.75 0.47 -8.60
N GLN A 146 23.81 -0.34 -9.65
CA GLN A 146 25.08 -0.67 -10.30
C GLN A 146 25.68 0.53 -11.02
N ALA A 147 24.90 1.28 -11.79
CA ALA A 147 25.39 2.41 -12.58
C ALA A 147 25.84 3.59 -11.71
N ASP A 148 25.10 3.90 -10.64
CA ASP A 148 25.38 5.02 -9.76
C ASP A 148 26.21 4.64 -8.52
N HIS A 149 26.65 3.39 -8.42
CA HIS A 149 27.43 2.85 -7.27
C HIS A 149 26.74 3.12 -5.92
N LEU A 150 25.40 2.95 -5.84
CA LEU A 150 24.64 3.23 -4.63
C LEU A 150 24.84 2.14 -3.58
N SER A 151 25.03 2.55 -2.33
CA SER A 151 25.17 1.64 -1.17
C SER A 151 23.80 1.29 -0.55
N CYS A 152 22.82 0.91 -1.37
CA CYS A 152 21.50 0.46 -0.91
C CYS A 152 21.12 -0.88 -1.53
N ALA A 153 20.21 -1.60 -0.87
CA ALA A 153 19.75 -2.90 -1.37
C ALA A 153 18.70 -2.74 -2.48
N VAL A 154 18.72 -3.68 -3.43
CA VAL A 154 17.62 -3.86 -4.41
C VAL A 154 16.33 -4.18 -3.65
N PRO A 155 15.16 -3.67 -4.11
CA PRO A 155 13.87 -4.05 -3.53
C PRO A 155 13.67 -5.57 -3.56
N LEU A 156 13.21 -6.13 -2.45
CA LEU A 156 12.84 -7.55 -2.41
C LEU A 156 11.56 -7.79 -3.24
N PRO A 157 11.36 -9.00 -3.80
CA PRO A 157 10.16 -9.31 -4.58
C PRO A 157 8.85 -9.00 -3.85
N LYS A 158 8.78 -9.34 -2.57
CA LYS A 158 7.60 -9.03 -1.74
C LYS A 158 7.42 -7.53 -1.52
N GLU A 159 8.49 -6.79 -1.29
CA GLU A 159 8.49 -5.34 -1.15
C GLU A 159 7.93 -4.67 -2.41
N ALA A 160 8.44 -5.03 -3.58
CA ALA A 160 7.98 -4.47 -4.85
C ALA A 160 6.50 -4.79 -5.12
N ARG A 161 6.06 -6.03 -4.87
CA ARG A 161 4.64 -6.43 -4.99
C ARG A 161 3.75 -5.63 -4.03
N THR A 162 4.18 -5.45 -2.80
CA THR A 162 3.43 -4.64 -1.81
C THR A 162 3.31 -3.19 -2.27
N HIS A 163 4.39 -2.59 -2.76
CA HIS A 163 4.36 -1.21 -3.26
C HIS A 163 3.41 -1.04 -4.44
N VAL A 164 3.43 -1.96 -5.40
CA VAL A 164 2.50 -1.94 -6.54
C VAL A 164 1.05 -2.10 -6.07
N ALA A 165 0.78 -3.05 -5.19
CA ALA A 165 -0.59 -3.29 -4.68
C ALA A 165 -1.11 -2.08 -3.90
N VAL A 166 -0.30 -1.48 -3.02
CA VAL A 166 -0.69 -0.29 -2.25
C VAL A 166 -0.88 0.93 -3.14
N ALA A 167 0.00 1.15 -4.12
CA ALA A 167 -0.15 2.24 -5.08
C ALA A 167 -1.45 2.09 -5.89
N ARG A 168 -1.78 0.88 -6.35
CA ARG A 168 -3.06 0.58 -7.02
C ARG A 168 -4.25 0.82 -6.10
N ALA A 169 -4.17 0.43 -4.83
CA ALA A 169 -5.25 0.64 -3.87
C ALA A 169 -5.53 2.13 -3.62
N PHE A 170 -4.49 2.96 -3.49
CA PHE A 170 -4.63 4.40 -3.28
C PHE A 170 -5.09 5.16 -4.53
N LEU A 171 -4.86 4.60 -5.71
CA LEU A 171 -5.29 5.15 -7.00
C LEU A 171 -6.50 4.41 -7.56
N TRP A 172 -7.13 3.56 -6.74
CA TRP A 172 -8.29 2.77 -7.15
C TRP A 172 -9.43 3.69 -7.57
N ASP A 173 -9.82 3.57 -8.81
CA ASP A 173 -11.01 4.23 -9.30
C ASP A 173 -12.22 3.33 -8.99
N ALA A 174 -13.12 3.84 -8.16
CA ALA A 174 -14.32 3.10 -7.75
C ALA A 174 -15.30 2.82 -8.91
N GLU A 175 -15.03 3.42 -10.08
CA GLU A 175 -15.82 3.23 -11.31
C GLU A 175 -15.27 2.12 -12.22
N GLN A 176 -14.14 1.47 -11.85
CA GLN A 176 -13.66 0.31 -12.59
C GLN A 176 -14.33 -0.97 -12.05
N PRO A 177 -15.01 -1.75 -12.93
CA PRO A 177 -15.68 -2.98 -12.55
C PRO A 177 -14.73 -4.09 -12.12
#